data_52b5018e17be210da83df28462af6e56
#
_entry.id   52b5018e17be210da83df28462af6e56
#
_cell.length_a   1.000
_cell.length_b   1.000
_cell.length_c   1.000
_cell.angle_alpha   90.00
_cell.angle_beta   90.00
_cell.angle_gamma   90.00
#
_symmetry.space_group_name_H-M   'P 1'
#
loop_
_entity.id
_entity.type
_entity.pdbx_description
1 polymer ?
#
loop_
_entity_poly.entity_id
_entity_poly.type
_entity_poly.pdbx_seq_one_letter_code
_entity_poly.pdbx_strand_id
1 'polypeptide(L)'
;MVHTKTSHHDRMEVFLEKYREPLPKPLEELERKALSEDVPIIRSGTRDMLRFLLRERKPKEVLEIGTAVGFSALCMREYLPKSSHITTIEKVEMRLKEARGNLEMLDEDDRITLL
;
A
#
# COMPACT_ATOMS: atom_id res chain seq x y z
N MET A 1 5.09 -23.10 -6.60
CA MET A 1 5.34 -23.86 -5.38
C MET A 1 4.26 -23.65 -4.37
N VAL A 2 3.73 -24.71 -3.85
CA VAL A 2 2.62 -24.66 -2.92
C VAL A 2 3.12 -24.98 -1.52
N HIS A 3 2.81 -24.13 -0.57
CA HIS A 3 3.07 -24.40 0.83
C HIS A 3 1.96 -25.26 1.39
N THR A 4 2.34 -26.45 1.84
CA THR A 4 1.37 -27.42 2.36
C THR A 4 1.15 -27.29 3.87
N LYS A 5 1.96 -26.49 4.54
CA LYS A 5 1.87 -26.32 5.98
C LYS A 5 1.61 -24.86 6.34
N THR A 6 0.56 -24.65 7.13
CA THR A 6 0.29 -23.36 7.73
C THR A 6 1.14 -23.25 9.00
N SER A 7 2.04 -22.30 9.06
CA SER A 7 2.85 -22.03 10.23
C SER A 7 2.01 -21.33 11.32
N HIS A 8 2.52 -21.26 12.54
CA HIS A 8 1.90 -20.46 13.60
C HIS A 8 1.76 -19.00 13.19
N HIS A 9 2.74 -18.50 12.46
CA HIS A 9 2.73 -17.13 11.93
C HIS A 9 1.55 -16.93 10.98
N ASP A 10 1.37 -17.86 10.05
CA ASP A 10 0.27 -17.78 9.08
C ASP A 10 -1.11 -17.87 9.76
N ARG A 11 -1.23 -18.69 10.79
CA ARG A 11 -2.48 -18.80 11.58
C ARG A 11 -2.77 -17.49 12.31
N MET A 12 -1.75 -16.87 12.86
CA MET A 12 -1.89 -15.57 13.52
C MET A 12 -2.30 -14.50 12.53
N GLU A 13 -1.71 -14.51 11.35
CA GLU A 13 -2.09 -13.59 10.27
C GLU A 13 -3.57 -13.74 9.91
N VAL A 14 -4.03 -14.98 9.72
CA VAL A 14 -5.44 -15.26 9.41
C VAL A 14 -6.36 -14.79 10.53
N PHE A 15 -5.95 -15.01 11.78
CA PHE A 15 -6.71 -14.57 12.95
C PHE A 15 -6.80 -13.04 13.00
N LEU A 16 -5.68 -12.35 12.83
CA LEU A 16 -5.62 -10.89 12.87
C LEU A 16 -6.39 -10.25 11.73
N GLU A 17 -6.48 -10.91 10.58
CA GLU A 17 -7.23 -10.43 9.41
C GLU A 17 -8.68 -10.08 9.77
N LYS A 18 -9.27 -10.82 10.66
CA LYS A 18 -10.67 -10.60 11.09
C LYS A 18 -10.87 -9.26 11.80
N TYR A 19 -9.82 -8.74 12.39
CA TYR A 19 -9.86 -7.50 13.16
C TYR A 19 -9.25 -6.33 12.45
N ARG A 20 -8.78 -6.56 11.23
CA ARG A 20 -8.14 -5.51 10.43
C ARG A 20 -9.17 -4.55 9.89
N GLU A 21 -8.82 -3.27 9.91
CA GLU A 21 -9.61 -2.23 9.28
C GLU A 21 -9.67 -2.49 7.77
N PRO A 22 -10.85 -2.52 7.16
CA PRO A 22 -10.94 -2.76 5.72
C PRO A 22 -10.38 -1.59 4.92
N LEU A 23 -9.80 -1.92 3.78
CA LEU A 23 -9.38 -0.91 2.81
C LEU A 23 -10.59 -0.39 2.04
N PRO A 24 -10.54 0.85 1.53
CA PRO A 24 -11.50 1.28 0.53
C PRO A 24 -11.52 0.30 -0.65
N LYS A 25 -12.69 0.08 -1.24
CA LYS A 25 -12.86 -0.89 -2.31
C LYS A 25 -11.84 -0.78 -3.45
N PRO A 26 -11.55 0.42 -3.97
CA PRO A 26 -10.56 0.54 -5.05
C PRO A 26 -9.17 0.03 -4.65
N LEU A 27 -8.75 0.24 -3.40
CA LEU A 27 -7.47 -0.25 -2.90
C LEU A 27 -7.49 -1.76 -2.67
N GLU A 28 -8.60 -2.28 -2.21
CA GLU A 28 -8.79 -3.71 -2.05
C GLU A 28 -8.69 -4.43 -3.40
N GLU A 29 -9.27 -3.86 -4.45
CA GLU A 29 -9.17 -4.39 -5.81
C GLU A 29 -7.75 -4.30 -6.36
N LEU A 30 -7.06 -3.19 -6.09
CA LEU A 30 -5.67 -3.01 -6.49
C LEU A 30 -4.77 -4.03 -5.81
N GLU A 31 -4.98 -4.29 -4.52
CA GLU A 31 -4.25 -5.31 -3.78
C GLU A 31 -4.46 -6.69 -4.41
N ARG A 32 -5.69 -7.05 -4.67
CA ARG A 32 -6.03 -8.33 -5.26
C ARG A 32 -5.38 -8.52 -6.63
N LYS A 33 -5.44 -7.50 -7.46
CA LYS A 33 -4.82 -7.53 -8.78
C LYS A 33 -3.31 -7.70 -8.68
N ALA A 34 -2.66 -6.92 -7.81
CA ALA A 34 -1.22 -7.00 -7.60
C ALA A 34 -0.80 -8.39 -7.13
N LEU A 35 -1.52 -8.97 -6.19
CA LEU A 35 -1.24 -10.31 -5.70
C LEU A 35 -1.43 -11.37 -6.79
N SER A 36 -2.46 -11.22 -7.62
CA SER A 36 -2.71 -12.16 -8.72
C SER A 36 -1.63 -12.10 -9.81
N GLU A 37 -0.96 -10.98 -9.95
CA GLU A 37 0.11 -10.76 -10.92
C GLU A 37 1.51 -10.93 -10.31
N ASP A 38 1.59 -11.44 -9.09
CA ASP A 38 2.84 -11.63 -8.34
C ASP A 38 3.67 -10.35 -8.18
N VAL A 39 3.00 -9.21 -8.09
CA VAL A 39 3.67 -7.94 -7.82
C VAL A 39 4.01 -7.87 -6.33
N PRO A 40 5.28 -7.63 -5.97
CA PRO A 40 5.64 -7.49 -4.56
C PRO A 40 5.05 -6.20 -4.00
N ILE A 41 4.11 -6.33 -3.09
CA ILE A 41 3.50 -5.22 -2.36
C ILE A 41 3.67 -5.45 -0.86
N ILE A 42 3.46 -4.40 -0.07
CA ILE A 42 3.56 -4.53 1.39
C ILE A 42 2.52 -5.51 1.91
N ARG A 43 2.95 -6.30 2.87
CA ARG A 43 2.05 -7.25 3.54
C ARG A 43 1.14 -6.53 4.52
N SER A 44 0.04 -7.17 4.84
CA SER A 44 -0.96 -6.63 5.76
C SER A 44 -0.40 -6.23 7.12
N GLY A 45 0.52 -7.03 7.67
CA GLY A 45 1.18 -6.70 8.94
C GLY A 45 2.02 -5.43 8.87
N THR A 46 2.77 -5.26 7.78
CA THR A 46 3.55 -4.04 7.55
C THR A 46 2.62 -2.85 7.36
N ARG A 47 1.53 -3.04 6.64
CA ARG A 47 0.52 -2.00 6.45
C ARG A 47 -0.08 -1.56 7.78
N ASP A 48 -0.39 -2.51 8.68
CA ASP A 48 -0.91 -2.20 10.00
C ASP A 48 0.07 -1.34 10.81
N MET A 49 1.36 -1.67 10.74
CA MET A 49 2.40 -0.90 11.41
C MET A 49 2.50 0.52 10.84
N LEU A 50 2.48 0.64 9.51
CA LEU A 50 2.48 1.95 8.85
C LEU A 50 1.27 2.79 9.27
N ARG A 51 0.09 2.19 9.29
CA ARG A 51 -1.13 2.87 9.74
C ARG A 51 -0.95 3.44 11.14
N PHE A 52 -0.45 2.62 12.05
CA PHE A 52 -0.22 3.05 13.43
C PHE A 52 0.76 4.22 13.50
N LEU A 53 1.91 4.08 12.85
CA LEU A 53 2.96 5.11 12.87
C LEU A 53 2.49 6.42 12.23
N LEU A 54 1.81 6.35 11.10
CA LEU A 54 1.36 7.53 10.39
C LEU A 54 0.25 8.25 11.13
N ARG A 55 -0.67 7.52 11.74
CA ARG A 55 -1.73 8.13 12.57
C ARG A 55 -1.19 8.75 13.85
N GLU A 56 -0.14 8.15 14.41
CA GLU A 56 0.50 8.66 15.62
C GLU A 56 1.37 9.88 15.34
N ARG A 57 2.21 9.82 14.31
CA ARG A 57 3.20 10.86 13.98
C ARG A 57 2.65 11.98 13.11
N LYS A 58 1.68 11.70 12.27
CA LYS A 58 1.05 12.66 11.34
C LYS A 58 2.09 13.50 10.57
N PRO A 59 3.05 12.84 9.88
CA PRO A 59 4.06 13.58 9.15
C PRO A 59 3.43 14.40 8.03
N LYS A 60 4.01 15.57 7.75
CA LYS A 60 3.55 16.42 6.66
C LYS A 60 4.09 15.98 5.32
N GLU A 61 5.31 15.43 5.33
CA GLU A 61 5.98 14.96 4.13
C GLU A 61 6.46 13.53 4.34
N VAL A 62 6.18 12.68 3.37
CA VAL A 62 6.63 11.28 3.36
C VAL A 62 7.39 11.02 2.07
N LEU A 63 8.53 10.35 2.18
CA LEU A 63 9.28 9.87 1.03
C LEU A 63 9.24 8.35 1.00
N GLU A 64 8.81 7.79 -0.11
CA GLU A 64 8.80 6.36 -0.35
C GLU A 64 9.80 6.00 -1.44
N ILE A 65 10.63 5.00 -1.19
CA ILE A 65 11.52 4.45 -2.20
C ILE A 65 10.96 3.10 -2.66
N GLY A 66 10.61 3.04 -3.94
CA GLY A 66 9.99 1.85 -4.52
C GLY A 66 8.46 1.95 -4.56
N THR A 67 7.95 2.60 -5.59
CA THR A 67 6.51 2.82 -5.77
C THR A 67 5.76 1.54 -6.13
N ALA A 68 6.42 0.66 -6.90
CA ALA A 68 5.80 -0.51 -7.54
C ALA A 68 4.54 -0.07 -8.31
N VAL A 69 3.37 -0.56 -7.93
CA VAL A 69 2.11 -0.19 -8.61
C VAL A 69 1.36 0.95 -7.92
N GLY A 70 1.96 1.55 -6.88
CA GLY A 70 1.35 2.67 -6.15
C GLY A 70 0.48 2.28 -4.97
N PHE A 71 0.37 0.99 -4.67
CA PHE A 71 -0.51 0.50 -3.61
C PHE A 71 -0.14 1.05 -2.23
N SER A 72 1.14 0.96 -1.84
CA SER A 72 1.56 1.43 -0.51
C SER A 72 1.40 2.93 -0.35
N ALA A 73 1.73 3.71 -1.38
CA ALA A 73 1.53 5.17 -1.37
C ALA A 73 0.05 5.51 -1.19
N LEU A 74 -0.83 4.83 -1.91
CA LEU A 74 -2.27 5.04 -1.80
C LEU A 74 -2.81 4.63 -0.43
N CYS A 75 -2.28 3.56 0.16
CA CYS A 75 -2.64 3.17 1.53
C CYS A 75 -2.18 4.23 2.54
N MET A 76 -0.95 4.72 2.40
CA MET A 76 -0.44 5.76 3.30
C MET A 76 -1.27 7.04 3.20
N ARG A 77 -1.72 7.38 2.02
CA ARG A 77 -2.61 8.52 1.81
C ARG A 77 -3.88 8.41 2.66
N GLU A 78 -4.43 7.22 2.81
CA GLU A 78 -5.61 6.99 3.65
C GLU A 78 -5.35 7.22 5.13
N TYR A 79 -4.12 6.99 5.58
CA TYR A 79 -3.74 7.07 6.99
C TYR A 79 -3.23 8.44 7.42
N LEU A 80 -2.90 9.29 6.46
CA LEU A 80 -2.32 10.61 6.69
C LEU A 80 -3.39 11.70 6.70
N PRO A 81 -3.14 12.81 7.43
CA PRO A 81 -3.99 13.99 7.30
C PRO A 81 -4.01 14.49 5.85
N LYS A 82 -5.10 15.12 5.44
CA LYS A 82 -5.25 15.63 4.08
C LYS A 82 -4.19 16.65 3.67
N SER A 83 -3.59 17.31 4.64
CA SER A 83 -2.50 18.28 4.40
C SER A 83 -1.16 17.63 4.14
N SER A 84 -1.03 16.32 4.34
CA SER A 84 0.23 15.60 4.11
C SER A 84 0.43 15.32 2.64
N HIS A 85 1.71 15.27 2.24
CA HIS A 85 2.12 14.98 0.88
C HIS A 85 3.08 13.81 0.85
N ILE A 86 2.96 12.96 -0.17
CA ILE A 86 3.81 11.78 -0.35
C ILE A 86 4.59 11.95 -1.66
N THR A 87 5.90 11.78 -1.59
CA THR A 87 6.74 11.66 -2.78
C THR A 87 7.22 10.22 -2.88
N THR A 88 7.01 9.58 -4.01
CA THR A 88 7.39 8.19 -4.21
C THR A 88 8.26 8.06 -5.46
N ILE A 89 9.25 7.18 -5.39
CA ILE A 89 10.27 7.04 -6.44
C ILE A 89 10.27 5.60 -6.95
N GLU A 90 10.22 5.43 -8.26
CA GLU A 90 10.31 4.14 -8.94
C GLU A 90 11.26 4.25 -10.13
N LYS A 91 12.18 3.31 -10.24
CA LYS A 91 13.14 3.30 -11.36
C LYS A 91 12.75 2.34 -12.48
N VAL A 92 11.90 1.36 -12.20
CA VAL A 92 11.49 0.36 -13.21
C VAL A 92 10.38 0.94 -14.07
N GLU A 93 10.69 1.18 -15.34
CA GLU A 93 9.81 1.89 -16.26
C GLU A 93 8.42 1.24 -16.40
N MET A 94 8.36 -0.07 -16.47
CA MET A 94 7.10 -0.81 -16.54
C MET A 94 6.23 -0.54 -15.29
N ARG A 95 6.86 -0.51 -14.11
CA ARG A 95 6.17 -0.20 -12.87
C ARG A 95 5.71 1.24 -12.81
N LEU A 96 6.52 2.17 -13.32
CA LEU A 96 6.14 3.58 -13.39
C LEU A 96 4.85 3.79 -14.16
N LYS A 97 4.70 3.08 -15.28
CA LYS A 97 3.49 3.19 -16.10
C LYS A 97 2.25 2.73 -15.34
N GLU A 98 2.33 1.57 -14.68
CA GLU A 98 1.23 1.04 -13.88
C GLU A 98 0.91 1.98 -12.70
N ALA A 99 1.94 2.42 -11.99
CA ALA A 99 1.78 3.31 -10.84
C ALA A 99 1.13 4.63 -11.27
N ARG A 100 1.59 5.21 -12.36
CA ARG A 100 1.04 6.47 -12.87
C ARG A 100 -0.45 6.34 -13.15
N GLY A 101 -0.86 5.26 -13.81
CA GLY A 101 -2.27 4.99 -14.09
C GLY A 101 -3.11 4.85 -12.82
N ASN A 102 -2.59 4.12 -11.83
CA ASN A 102 -3.29 3.92 -10.57
C ASN A 102 -3.39 5.23 -9.76
N LEU A 103 -2.33 6.02 -9.74
CA LEU A 103 -2.33 7.30 -9.03
C LEU A 103 -3.26 8.32 -9.70
N GLU A 104 -3.28 8.37 -11.03
CA GLU A 104 -4.21 9.24 -11.76
C GLU A 104 -5.67 8.92 -11.43
N MET A 105 -5.97 7.63 -11.27
CA MET A 105 -7.31 7.18 -10.98
C MET A 105 -7.72 7.39 -9.53
N LEU A 106 -6.81 7.13 -8.58
CA LEU A 106 -7.15 6.99 -7.17
C LEU A 106 -6.66 8.13 -6.27
N ASP A 107 -5.66 8.90 -6.69
CA ASP A 107 -5.19 10.06 -5.94
C ASP A 107 -5.92 11.33 -6.42
N GLU A 108 -7.19 11.43 -6.07
CA GLU A 108 -8.08 12.46 -6.58
C GLU A 108 -7.68 13.89 -6.23
N ASP A 109 -7.07 14.08 -5.08
CA ASP A 109 -6.64 15.39 -4.59
C ASP A 109 -5.14 15.66 -4.79
N ASP A 110 -4.50 14.87 -5.64
CA ASP A 110 -3.12 15.06 -6.08
C ASP A 110 -2.12 15.20 -4.91
N ARG A 111 -2.19 14.29 -3.97
CA ARG A 111 -1.35 14.30 -2.77
C ARG A 111 -0.08 13.47 -2.93
N ILE A 112 0.04 12.74 -4.03
CA ILE A 112 1.18 11.83 -4.27
C ILE A 112 1.92 12.31 -5.51
N THR A 113 3.22 12.56 -5.35
CA THR A 113 4.11 12.89 -6.47
C THR A 113 4.95 11.67 -6.80
N LEU A 114 4.89 11.23 -8.05
CA LEU A 114 5.68 10.13 -8.57
C LEU A 114 6.89 10.66 -9.35
N LEU A 115 8.08 10.25 -8.93
CA LEU A 115 9.33 10.60 -9.59
C LEU A 115 9.93 9.43 -10.36
#